data_5a2a7e589bc2eef46b5257af10962226
#
_entry.id   5a2a7e589bc2eef46b5257af10962226
#
_cell.length_a   1.000
_cell.length_b   1.000
_cell.length_c   1.000
_cell.angle_alpha   90.00
_cell.angle_beta   90.00
_cell.angle_gamma   90.00
#
_symmetry.space_group_name_H-M   'P 1'
#
loop_
_entity.id
_entity.type
_entity.pdbx_description
1 polymer ?
#
loop_
_entity_poly.entity_id
_entity_poly.type
_entity_poly.pdbx_seq_one_letter_code
_entity_poly.pdbx_strand_id
1 'polypeptide(L)'
;MITNLKNIKPFIEKSMLFILTAILIVTTGAFGYHIWHVHKKHSIEQTYRTAVPAPTNYYVIDGPAQDVHNVADDMGNIGYCPLDDQSRPTCAVGLLSTHTRTEAKERDRQSIEIDPAGWPNGNKQVTIDFNNGEFWNRSYLLPDSLGGKPMKENLITGTLTQSIGATTAHDGGMAYVETLAQQYLDDPSHDKCPLYYAAKPKYNGDNPIPSTVTIDIESCDRSLSQHVIVFNTANGYTIDYSNGSFSPIER
;
A
#
# COMPACT_ATOMS: atom_id res chain seq x y z
N MET A 1 -15.15 39.05 56.24
CA MET A 1 -15.20 38.69 54.80
C MET A 1 -14.30 37.48 54.53
N ILE A 2 -14.53 36.34 55.26
CA ILE A 2 -13.73 35.10 55.10
C ILE A 2 -14.67 33.90 55.31
N THR A 3 -15.68 33.76 54.44
CA THR A 3 -16.64 32.62 54.56
C THR A 3 -16.95 31.89 53.25
N ASN A 4 -16.14 32.05 52.20
CA ASN A 4 -16.51 31.44 50.92
C ASN A 4 -15.46 30.48 50.30
N LEU A 5 -14.40 30.12 50.99
CA LEU A 5 -13.34 29.25 50.47
C LEU A 5 -13.55 27.74 50.76
N LYS A 6 -14.44 27.41 51.75
CA LYS A 6 -14.67 26.00 52.13
C LYS A 6 -15.56 25.21 51.15
N ASN A 7 -16.40 25.89 50.35
CA ASN A 7 -17.34 25.24 49.45
C ASN A 7 -16.80 25.03 48.02
N ILE A 8 -15.65 25.61 47.68
CA ILE A 8 -15.05 25.53 46.35
C ILE A 8 -14.15 24.28 46.20
N LYS A 9 -13.48 23.86 47.28
CA LYS A 9 -12.58 22.70 47.30
C LYS A 9 -13.24 21.41 46.80
N PRO A 10 -14.42 20.95 47.28
CA PRO A 10 -15.01 19.69 46.83
C PRO A 10 -15.52 19.74 45.39
N PHE A 11 -15.82 20.94 44.86
CA PHE A 11 -16.24 21.10 43.48
C PHE A 11 -15.05 21.00 42.51
N ILE A 12 -13.90 21.57 42.85
CA ILE A 12 -12.67 21.49 42.09
C ILE A 12 -12.13 20.04 42.08
N GLU A 13 -12.16 19.34 43.20
CA GLU A 13 -11.73 17.96 43.31
C GLU A 13 -12.62 17.00 42.46
N LYS A 14 -13.93 17.18 42.48
CA LYS A 14 -14.86 16.42 41.64
C LYS A 14 -14.65 16.72 40.14
N SER A 15 -14.47 17.97 39.76
CA SER A 15 -14.21 18.35 38.35
C SER A 15 -12.86 17.81 37.86
N MET A 16 -11.82 17.88 38.70
CA MET A 16 -10.51 17.29 38.37
C MET A 16 -10.58 15.77 38.22
N LEU A 17 -11.34 15.08 39.09
CA LEU A 17 -11.53 13.64 38.98
C LEU A 17 -12.27 13.26 37.72
N PHE A 18 -13.29 14.00 37.29
CA PHE A 18 -14.00 13.80 36.04
C PHE A 18 -13.11 14.02 34.81
N ILE A 19 -12.27 15.03 34.81
CA ILE A 19 -11.32 15.31 33.73
C ILE A 19 -10.27 14.20 33.66
N LEU A 20 -9.72 13.75 34.76
CA LEU A 20 -8.74 12.66 34.80
C LEU A 20 -9.34 11.32 34.34
N THR A 21 -10.58 11.01 34.71
CA THR A 21 -11.25 9.80 34.24
C THR A 21 -11.59 9.86 32.74
N ALA A 22 -11.99 11.02 32.21
CA ALA A 22 -12.24 11.21 30.79
C ALA A 22 -10.95 11.07 29.97
N ILE A 23 -9.83 11.64 30.43
CA ILE A 23 -8.53 11.49 29.78
C ILE A 23 -8.07 10.03 29.80
N LEU A 24 -8.27 9.33 30.92
CA LEU A 24 -7.91 7.91 31.03
C LEU A 24 -8.71 7.03 30.06
N ILE A 25 -10.01 7.29 29.90
CA ILE A 25 -10.87 6.54 28.97
C ILE A 25 -10.46 6.79 27.51
N VAL A 26 -10.15 8.04 27.15
CA VAL A 26 -9.70 8.39 25.79
C VAL A 26 -8.34 7.75 25.48
N THR A 27 -7.40 7.81 26.44
CA THR A 27 -6.06 7.22 26.23
C THR A 27 -6.10 5.70 26.18
N THR A 28 -6.89 5.03 27.01
CA THR A 28 -7.04 3.57 26.97
C THR A 28 -7.79 3.12 25.73
N GLY A 29 -8.80 3.87 25.28
CA GLY A 29 -9.51 3.61 24.02
C GLY A 29 -8.59 3.76 22.81
N ALA A 30 -7.83 4.83 22.71
CA ALA A 30 -6.87 5.05 21.65
C ALA A 30 -5.75 4.00 21.64
N PHE A 31 -5.23 3.63 22.81
CA PHE A 31 -4.22 2.58 22.94
C PHE A 31 -4.79 1.20 22.59
N GLY A 32 -5.99 0.88 23.03
CA GLY A 32 -6.69 -0.37 22.66
C GLY A 32 -6.97 -0.46 21.16
N TYR A 33 -7.42 0.62 20.54
CA TYR A 33 -7.61 0.70 19.09
C TYR A 33 -6.30 0.51 18.33
N HIS A 34 -5.22 1.16 18.78
CA HIS A 34 -3.90 1.02 18.14
C HIS A 34 -3.37 -0.41 18.26
N ILE A 35 -3.45 -1.03 19.44
CA ILE A 35 -3.04 -2.44 19.62
C ILE A 35 -3.91 -3.37 18.77
N TRP A 36 -5.22 -3.17 18.72
CA TRP A 36 -6.11 -3.97 17.90
C TRP A 36 -5.77 -3.85 16.41
N HIS A 37 -5.51 -2.62 15.94
CA HIS A 37 -5.16 -2.35 14.54
C HIS A 37 -3.81 -2.97 14.17
N VAL A 38 -2.81 -2.84 15.05
CA VAL A 38 -1.49 -3.47 14.85
C VAL A 38 -1.60 -4.99 14.88
N HIS A 39 -2.38 -5.57 15.80
CA HIS A 39 -2.60 -7.01 15.85
C HIS A 39 -3.36 -7.53 14.64
N LYS A 40 -4.40 -6.83 14.20
CA LYS A 40 -5.16 -7.17 12.99
C LYS A 40 -4.24 -7.15 11.75
N LYS A 41 -3.44 -6.07 11.60
CA LYS A 41 -2.49 -5.94 10.50
C LYS A 41 -1.43 -7.05 10.52
N HIS A 42 -0.87 -7.36 11.70
CA HIS A 42 0.10 -8.43 11.86
C HIS A 42 -0.51 -9.82 11.58
N SER A 43 -1.73 -10.08 12.03
CA SER A 43 -2.42 -11.35 11.77
C SER A 43 -2.77 -11.52 10.29
N ILE A 44 -3.18 -10.46 9.59
CA ILE A 44 -3.40 -10.48 8.14
C ILE A 44 -2.09 -10.85 7.45
N GLU A 45 -1.00 -10.12 7.69
CA GLU A 45 0.31 -10.42 7.08
C GLU A 45 0.81 -11.83 7.39
N GLN A 46 0.63 -12.29 8.63
CA GLN A 46 1.05 -13.65 9.03
C GLN A 46 0.19 -14.72 8.39
N THR A 47 -1.12 -14.49 8.24
CA THR A 47 -2.03 -15.39 7.53
C THR A 47 -1.57 -15.58 6.08
N TYR A 48 -1.13 -14.49 5.42
CA TYR A 48 -0.66 -14.58 4.03
C TYR A 48 0.76 -15.11 3.86
N ARG A 49 1.57 -15.11 4.92
CA ARG A 49 2.88 -15.78 4.89
C ARG A 49 2.80 -17.28 5.08
N THR A 50 1.76 -17.76 5.75
CA THR A 50 1.61 -19.16 6.13
C THR A 50 0.45 -19.86 5.45
N ALA A 51 -0.47 -19.12 4.87
CA ALA A 51 -1.68 -19.67 4.30
C ALA A 51 -1.54 -19.95 2.80
N VAL A 52 -1.87 -21.14 2.50
CA VAL A 52 -2.38 -21.54 1.21
C VAL A 52 -3.89 -21.74 1.44
N PRO A 53 -4.74 -21.01 0.73
CA PRO A 53 -4.53 -20.14 -0.43
C PRO A 53 -4.33 -18.65 -0.07
N ALA A 54 -3.67 -17.91 -0.98
CA ALA A 54 -3.66 -16.44 -0.97
C ALA A 54 -5.09 -15.88 -1.00
N PRO A 55 -5.32 -14.62 -0.55
CA PRO A 55 -6.65 -14.03 -0.68
C PRO A 55 -7.10 -14.07 -2.11
N THR A 56 -8.39 -14.26 -2.27
CA THR A 56 -9.06 -14.16 -3.55
C THR A 56 -8.63 -12.87 -4.21
N ASN A 57 -7.75 -12.75 -5.12
CA ASN A 57 -7.31 -11.55 -5.80
C ASN A 57 -6.06 -10.81 -5.25
N TYR A 58 -5.32 -11.38 -4.30
CA TYR A 58 -4.00 -10.92 -3.85
C TYR A 58 -3.95 -9.52 -3.21
N TYR A 59 -5.06 -8.99 -2.74
CA TYR A 59 -5.10 -7.76 -1.96
C TYR A 59 -6.17 -7.81 -0.86
N VAL A 60 -6.04 -6.91 0.11
CA VAL A 60 -7.09 -6.59 1.09
C VAL A 60 -7.19 -5.09 1.28
N ILE A 61 -8.40 -4.59 1.51
CA ILE A 61 -8.65 -3.22 1.93
C ILE A 61 -8.65 -3.20 3.46
N ASP A 62 -7.71 -2.47 4.06
CA ASP A 62 -7.53 -2.37 5.51
C ASP A 62 -7.90 -0.97 6.03
N GLY A 63 -9.05 -0.47 5.62
CA GLY A 63 -9.60 0.80 6.06
C GLY A 63 -9.32 1.98 5.12
N PRO A 64 -9.52 3.22 5.60
CA PRO A 64 -9.25 4.44 4.84
C PRO A 64 -7.75 4.66 4.68
N ALA A 65 -7.37 5.50 3.71
CA ALA A 65 -5.98 5.90 3.46
C ALA A 65 -5.32 6.48 4.72
N GLN A 66 -4.01 6.21 4.85
CA GLN A 66 -3.15 6.66 5.94
C GLN A 66 -2.03 7.52 5.33
N ASP A 67 -1.51 8.51 6.01
CA ASP A 67 -0.27 9.27 5.69
C ASP A 67 -0.03 9.73 4.23
N VAL A 68 -1.00 9.62 3.33
CA VAL A 68 -0.86 9.94 1.90
C VAL A 68 -0.53 11.42 1.70
N HIS A 69 -1.28 12.30 2.36
CA HIS A 69 -1.16 13.75 2.17
C HIS A 69 0.23 14.28 2.51
N ASN A 70 0.80 13.86 3.63
CA ASN A 70 2.09 14.35 4.10
C ASN A 70 3.22 14.03 3.12
N VAL A 71 3.17 12.86 2.48
CA VAL A 71 4.23 12.41 1.57
C VAL A 71 4.07 13.01 0.18
N ALA A 72 2.83 13.10 -0.33
CA ALA A 72 2.55 13.64 -1.66
C ALA A 72 2.78 15.15 -1.75
N ASP A 73 2.40 15.90 -0.72
CA ASP A 73 2.58 17.36 -0.68
C ASP A 73 4.06 17.75 -0.66
N ASP A 74 4.91 16.98 0.03
CA ASP A 74 6.35 17.24 0.11
C ASP A 74 7.08 16.94 -1.22
N MET A 75 6.54 16.04 -2.05
CA MET A 75 7.20 15.61 -3.29
C MET A 75 6.63 16.24 -4.57
N GLY A 76 5.57 17.05 -4.47
CA GLY A 76 4.89 17.62 -5.63
C GLY A 76 4.03 16.60 -6.39
N ASN A 77 4.00 16.68 -7.73
CA ASN A 77 3.06 15.90 -8.52
C ASN A 77 3.35 14.38 -8.52
N ILE A 78 4.58 13.98 -8.80
CA ILE A 78 5.06 12.58 -8.74
C ILE A 78 6.48 12.57 -8.21
N GLY A 79 6.72 11.77 -7.19
CA GLY A 79 8.01 11.60 -6.56
C GLY A 79 8.31 10.16 -6.17
N TYR A 80 9.59 9.88 -6.00
CA TYR A 80 10.11 8.58 -5.57
C TYR A 80 11.04 8.81 -4.39
N CYS A 81 10.87 8.03 -3.34
CA CYS A 81 11.79 8.08 -2.20
C CYS A 81 13.17 7.54 -2.60
N PRO A 82 14.24 8.01 -1.96
CA PRO A 82 15.57 7.42 -2.17
C PRO A 82 15.55 5.91 -1.93
N LEU A 83 16.40 5.20 -2.66
CA LEU A 83 16.65 3.79 -2.38
C LEU A 83 17.23 3.64 -0.97
N ASP A 84 16.94 2.51 -0.32
CA ASP A 84 17.58 2.18 0.95
C ASP A 84 19.04 1.69 0.78
N ASP A 85 19.70 1.37 1.89
CA ASP A 85 21.10 0.92 1.91
C ASP A 85 21.34 -0.39 1.11
N GLN A 86 20.28 -1.17 0.86
CA GLN A 86 20.31 -2.35 0.00
C GLN A 86 19.92 -2.05 -1.45
N SER A 87 19.82 -0.77 -1.81
CA SER A 87 19.40 -0.31 -3.15
C SER A 87 18.00 -0.77 -3.56
N ARG A 88 17.07 -0.90 -2.59
CA ARG A 88 15.67 -1.26 -2.80
C ARG A 88 14.80 0.01 -2.81
N PRO A 89 13.73 0.08 -3.63
CA PRO A 89 12.78 1.19 -3.56
C PRO A 89 12.08 1.25 -2.20
N THR A 90 11.79 2.46 -1.73
CA THR A 90 11.17 2.66 -0.42
C THR A 90 9.77 3.27 -0.50
N CYS A 91 9.52 4.12 -1.48
CA CYS A 91 8.17 4.60 -1.80
C CYS A 91 8.07 5.20 -3.20
N ALA A 92 6.85 5.22 -3.74
CA ALA A 92 6.44 6.07 -4.85
C ALA A 92 5.20 6.84 -4.44
N VAL A 93 5.13 8.14 -4.71
CA VAL A 93 4.04 9.02 -4.31
C VAL A 93 3.60 9.90 -5.46
N GLY A 94 2.33 10.29 -5.47
CA GLY A 94 1.78 11.17 -6.48
C GLY A 94 0.61 11.99 -5.97
N LEU A 95 0.55 13.25 -6.42
CA LEU A 95 -0.65 14.07 -6.41
C LEU A 95 -1.18 14.07 -7.84
N LEU A 96 -2.01 13.05 -8.15
CA LEU A 96 -2.46 12.74 -9.49
C LEU A 96 -3.67 13.58 -9.87
N SER A 97 -3.75 14.01 -11.13
CA SER A 97 -4.87 14.78 -11.68
C SER A 97 -5.35 14.17 -13.00
N THR A 98 -6.51 14.61 -13.48
CA THR A 98 -7.00 14.29 -14.83
C THR A 98 -5.97 14.65 -15.91
N HIS A 99 -5.22 15.74 -15.70
CA HIS A 99 -4.14 16.15 -16.60
C HIS A 99 -2.97 15.14 -16.61
N THR A 100 -2.45 14.75 -15.45
CA THR A 100 -1.38 13.71 -15.37
C THR A 100 -1.84 12.38 -15.97
N ARG A 101 -3.11 12.03 -15.81
CA ARG A 101 -3.70 10.84 -16.43
C ARG A 101 -3.77 10.96 -17.96
N THR A 102 -4.15 12.13 -18.48
CA THR A 102 -4.19 12.40 -19.93
C THR A 102 -2.80 12.31 -20.55
N GLU A 103 -1.81 12.96 -19.94
CA GLU A 103 -0.41 12.88 -20.39
C GLU A 103 0.12 11.44 -20.38
N ALA A 104 -0.25 10.64 -19.35
CA ALA A 104 0.14 9.23 -19.29
C ALA A 104 -0.50 8.37 -20.40
N LYS A 105 -1.71 8.70 -20.85
CA LYS A 105 -2.37 8.03 -21.98
C LYS A 105 -1.78 8.38 -23.33
N GLU A 106 -1.33 9.63 -23.49
CA GLU A 106 -0.83 10.17 -24.76
C GLU A 106 0.63 9.81 -25.04
N ARG A 107 1.40 9.48 -23.99
CA ARG A 107 2.80 9.10 -24.17
C ARG A 107 2.96 7.65 -24.62
N ASP A 108 4.00 7.39 -25.40
CA ASP A 108 4.41 6.02 -25.72
C ASP A 108 4.85 5.27 -24.45
N ARG A 109 4.39 4.02 -24.33
CA ARG A 109 4.79 3.16 -23.22
C ARG A 109 6.30 2.92 -23.28
N GLN A 110 6.99 3.23 -22.19
CA GLN A 110 8.44 3.01 -22.09
C GLN A 110 8.72 1.53 -21.80
N SER A 111 9.75 0.97 -22.48
CA SER A 111 10.27 -0.35 -22.14
C SER A 111 10.97 -0.32 -20.78
N ILE A 112 10.81 -1.41 -20.01
CA ILE A 112 11.49 -1.59 -18.74
C ILE A 112 12.78 -2.36 -19.02
N GLU A 113 13.92 -1.66 -19.04
CA GLU A 113 15.25 -2.24 -19.29
C GLU A 113 16.04 -2.50 -18.01
N ILE A 114 15.50 -2.09 -16.85
CA ILE A 114 16.15 -2.15 -15.54
C ILE A 114 15.56 -3.31 -14.74
N ASP A 115 16.43 -4.13 -14.19
CA ASP A 115 16.02 -5.17 -13.24
C ASP A 115 15.88 -4.57 -11.83
N PRO A 116 14.74 -4.80 -11.14
CA PRO A 116 14.58 -4.41 -9.75
C PRO A 116 15.44 -5.24 -8.81
N ALA A 117 15.56 -4.80 -7.56
CA ALA A 117 16.27 -5.55 -6.52
C ALA A 117 15.69 -6.99 -6.39
N GLY A 118 16.58 -7.97 -6.28
CA GLY A 118 16.20 -9.38 -6.17
C GLY A 118 15.69 -10.04 -7.47
N TRP A 119 15.87 -9.39 -8.62
CA TRP A 119 15.51 -10.01 -9.90
C TRP A 119 16.28 -11.30 -10.14
N PRO A 120 15.62 -12.44 -10.33
CA PRO A 120 16.29 -13.75 -10.40
C PRO A 120 17.01 -13.94 -11.73
N ASN A 121 18.08 -14.73 -11.69
CA ASN A 121 18.74 -15.24 -12.90
C ASN A 121 17.87 -16.30 -13.57
N GLY A 122 17.01 -15.88 -14.47
CA GLY A 122 16.07 -16.73 -15.19
C GLY A 122 14.67 -16.72 -14.57
N ASN A 123 13.75 -16.24 -15.36
CA ASN A 123 12.33 -16.24 -15.08
C ASN A 123 11.68 -17.44 -15.76
N LYS A 124 10.62 -18.00 -15.20
CA LYS A 124 9.96 -19.19 -15.75
C LYS A 124 8.51 -18.90 -16.08
N GLN A 125 8.05 -19.46 -17.17
CA GLN A 125 6.63 -19.48 -17.52
C GLN A 125 5.90 -20.42 -16.56
N VAL A 126 4.80 -19.93 -16.00
CA VAL A 126 3.95 -20.64 -15.04
C VAL A 126 2.48 -20.39 -15.35
N THR A 127 1.65 -21.26 -14.79
CA THR A 127 0.21 -20.99 -14.64
C THR A 127 -0.07 -20.81 -13.15
N ILE A 128 -0.60 -19.65 -12.78
CA ILE A 128 -1.02 -19.33 -11.42
C ILE A 128 -2.47 -18.89 -11.48
N ASP A 129 -3.34 -19.60 -10.76
CA ASP A 129 -4.78 -19.41 -10.83
C ASP A 129 -5.28 -19.49 -12.30
N PHE A 130 -5.81 -18.41 -12.86
CA PHE A 130 -6.31 -18.35 -14.25
C PHE A 130 -5.35 -17.65 -15.22
N ASN A 131 -4.15 -17.28 -14.78
CA ASN A 131 -3.19 -16.51 -15.56
C ASN A 131 -1.97 -17.34 -15.95
N ASN A 132 -1.54 -17.15 -17.22
CA ASN A 132 -0.31 -17.71 -17.77
C ASN A 132 0.69 -16.59 -18.03
N GLY A 133 1.91 -16.74 -17.56
CA GLY A 133 2.93 -15.73 -17.76
C GLY A 133 4.25 -16.07 -17.05
N GLU A 134 5.17 -15.16 -17.09
CA GLU A 134 6.38 -15.25 -16.28
C GLU A 134 6.05 -15.12 -14.79
N PHE A 135 6.72 -15.92 -13.96
CA PHE A 135 6.46 -15.91 -12.51
C PHE A 135 6.72 -14.53 -11.88
N TRP A 136 7.84 -13.90 -12.28
CA TRP A 136 8.25 -12.59 -11.80
C TRP A 136 8.00 -11.50 -12.85
N ASN A 137 7.48 -10.38 -12.38
CA ASN A 137 7.25 -9.16 -13.15
C ASN A 137 8.08 -8.01 -12.58
N ARG A 138 8.54 -7.12 -13.46
CA ARG A 138 9.05 -5.80 -13.06
C ARG A 138 7.86 -4.91 -12.74
N SER A 139 7.39 -5.01 -11.49
CA SER A 139 6.17 -4.36 -11.03
C SER A 139 6.44 -2.91 -10.62
N TYR A 140 5.63 -2.01 -11.15
CA TYR A 140 5.66 -0.59 -10.75
C TYR A 140 5.04 -0.39 -9.36
N LEU A 141 5.62 0.49 -8.55
CA LEU A 141 4.97 1.02 -7.35
C LEU A 141 3.89 2.05 -7.72
N LEU A 142 4.23 3.00 -8.58
CA LEU A 142 3.29 3.92 -9.22
C LEU A 142 3.21 3.58 -10.70
N PRO A 143 2.04 3.12 -11.21
CA PRO A 143 1.89 2.60 -12.56
C PRO A 143 2.22 3.58 -13.67
N ASP A 144 2.70 3.07 -14.81
CA ASP A 144 2.96 3.86 -16.01
C ASP A 144 1.68 4.59 -16.49
N SER A 145 0.54 3.94 -16.41
CA SER A 145 -0.75 4.52 -16.79
C SER A 145 -1.19 5.71 -15.93
N LEU A 146 -0.58 5.90 -14.75
CA LEU A 146 -0.81 7.02 -13.84
C LEU A 146 0.36 8.02 -13.83
N GLY A 147 1.32 7.87 -14.75
CA GLY A 147 2.45 8.78 -14.88
C GLY A 147 3.77 8.23 -14.30
N GLY A 148 3.78 7.03 -13.73
CA GLY A 148 4.99 6.38 -13.23
C GLY A 148 6.05 6.17 -14.31
N LYS A 149 7.33 6.17 -13.92
CA LYS A 149 8.47 5.98 -14.84
C LYS A 149 9.17 4.66 -14.56
N PRO A 150 9.75 3.99 -15.60
CA PRO A 150 10.50 2.74 -15.43
C PRO A 150 11.90 3.02 -14.89
N MET A 151 11.99 3.37 -13.62
CA MET A 151 13.23 3.66 -12.92
C MET A 151 13.36 2.78 -11.66
N LYS A 152 14.59 2.65 -11.18
CA LYS A 152 14.91 1.72 -10.10
C LYS A 152 14.12 1.99 -8.82
N GLU A 153 13.85 3.26 -8.54
CA GLU A 153 13.10 3.73 -7.38
C GLU A 153 11.59 3.39 -7.46
N ASN A 154 11.11 3.04 -8.66
CA ASN A 154 9.69 2.72 -8.91
C ASN A 154 9.43 1.24 -9.23
N LEU A 155 10.46 0.40 -9.28
CA LEU A 155 10.34 -1.00 -9.70
C LEU A 155 10.69 -1.97 -8.59
N ILE A 156 9.82 -2.95 -8.38
CA ILE A 156 10.04 -4.09 -7.48
C ILE A 156 9.93 -5.40 -8.24
N THR A 157 10.57 -6.45 -7.73
CA THR A 157 10.34 -7.82 -8.16
C THR A 157 9.02 -8.31 -7.58
N GLY A 158 7.98 -8.34 -8.40
CA GLY A 158 6.63 -8.76 -8.04
C GLY A 158 6.24 -10.06 -8.74
N THR A 159 5.41 -10.89 -8.10
CA THR A 159 4.83 -12.06 -8.77
C THR A 159 3.83 -11.63 -9.84
N LEU A 160 3.54 -12.52 -10.79
CA LEU A 160 2.47 -12.31 -11.79
C LEU A 160 1.16 -11.90 -11.10
N THR A 161 0.78 -12.62 -10.07
CA THR A 161 -0.47 -12.40 -9.33
C THR A 161 -0.44 -11.16 -8.42
N GLN A 162 0.72 -10.78 -7.92
CA GLN A 162 0.88 -9.49 -7.25
C GLN A 162 0.59 -8.32 -8.20
N SER A 163 0.97 -8.46 -9.47
CA SER A 163 0.75 -7.42 -10.48
C SER A 163 -0.72 -7.33 -10.93
N ILE A 164 -1.36 -8.47 -11.23
CA ILE A 164 -2.65 -8.50 -11.94
C ILE A 164 -3.79 -9.26 -11.23
N GLY A 165 -3.52 -9.89 -10.09
CA GLY A 165 -4.50 -10.69 -9.36
C GLY A 165 -4.68 -12.10 -9.88
N ALA A 166 -5.78 -12.75 -9.45
CA ALA A 166 -6.07 -14.15 -9.76
C ALA A 166 -6.84 -14.33 -11.06
N THR A 167 -7.64 -13.35 -11.48
CA THR A 167 -8.60 -13.49 -12.59
C THR A 167 -8.02 -13.01 -13.92
N THR A 168 -8.59 -13.50 -15.01
CA THR A 168 -8.24 -13.03 -16.36
C THR A 168 -8.72 -11.60 -16.66
N ALA A 169 -9.54 -11.01 -15.77
CA ALA A 169 -9.93 -9.60 -15.84
C ALA A 169 -8.79 -8.65 -15.42
N HIS A 170 -7.72 -9.19 -14.80
CA HIS A 170 -6.60 -8.41 -14.28
C HIS A 170 -7.06 -7.28 -13.34
N ASP A 171 -7.95 -7.62 -12.41
CA ASP A 171 -8.63 -6.69 -11.49
C ASP A 171 -8.20 -6.86 -10.02
N GLY A 172 -7.09 -7.57 -9.78
CA GLY A 172 -6.53 -7.82 -8.47
C GLY A 172 -5.08 -7.37 -8.33
N GLY A 173 -4.47 -7.66 -7.17
CA GLY A 173 -3.12 -7.22 -6.90
C GLY A 173 -2.96 -5.70 -7.03
N MET A 174 -1.87 -5.25 -7.65
CA MET A 174 -1.63 -3.83 -7.94
C MET A 174 -2.66 -3.25 -8.91
N ALA A 175 -3.12 -4.06 -9.88
CA ALA A 175 -4.08 -3.62 -10.90
C ALA A 175 -5.44 -3.19 -10.32
N TYR A 176 -5.81 -3.67 -9.12
CA TYR A 176 -7.01 -3.19 -8.44
C TYR A 176 -6.95 -1.68 -8.16
N VAL A 177 -5.88 -1.21 -7.50
CA VAL A 177 -5.74 0.22 -7.16
C VAL A 177 -5.47 1.06 -8.40
N GLU A 178 -4.72 0.53 -9.37
CA GLU A 178 -4.49 1.18 -10.66
C GLU A 178 -5.81 1.45 -11.38
N THR A 179 -6.69 0.45 -11.49
CA THR A 179 -8.00 0.58 -12.13
C THR A 179 -8.89 1.59 -11.39
N LEU A 180 -8.88 1.55 -10.05
CA LEU A 180 -9.64 2.48 -9.22
C LEU A 180 -9.19 3.93 -9.45
N ALA A 181 -7.87 4.16 -9.48
CA ALA A 181 -7.29 5.47 -9.76
C ALA A 181 -7.61 5.95 -11.19
N GLN A 182 -7.52 5.06 -12.18
CA GLN A 182 -7.87 5.38 -13.57
C GLN A 182 -9.35 5.80 -13.69
N GLN A 183 -10.26 5.03 -13.11
CA GLN A 183 -11.69 5.34 -13.14
C GLN A 183 -12.00 6.71 -12.50
N TYR A 184 -11.36 7.00 -11.38
CA TYR A 184 -11.50 8.30 -10.72
C TYR A 184 -10.98 9.45 -11.58
N LEU A 185 -9.76 9.31 -12.13
CA LEU A 185 -9.09 10.36 -12.90
C LEU A 185 -9.64 10.51 -14.33
N ASP A 186 -10.31 9.50 -14.86
CA ASP A 186 -10.97 9.55 -16.19
C ASP A 186 -12.34 10.25 -16.15
N ASP A 187 -12.86 10.56 -14.96
CA ASP A 187 -14.11 11.32 -14.79
C ASP A 187 -13.82 12.84 -14.76
N PRO A 188 -14.30 13.62 -15.74
CA PRO A 188 -14.08 15.06 -15.79
C PRO A 188 -14.65 15.84 -14.60
N SER A 189 -15.57 15.28 -13.85
CA SER A 189 -16.10 15.92 -12.63
C SER A 189 -15.03 16.09 -11.55
N HIS A 190 -13.93 15.34 -11.64
CA HIS A 190 -12.80 15.38 -10.69
C HIS A 190 -11.63 16.29 -11.14
N ASP A 191 -11.79 17.12 -12.17
CA ASP A 191 -10.72 17.99 -12.68
C ASP A 191 -10.07 18.89 -11.62
N LYS A 192 -10.84 19.30 -10.62
CA LYS A 192 -10.38 20.16 -9.52
C LYS A 192 -10.10 19.41 -8.22
N CYS A 193 -10.20 18.09 -8.25
CA CYS A 193 -10.02 17.25 -7.07
C CYS A 193 -8.96 16.18 -7.36
N PRO A 194 -7.68 16.48 -7.08
CA PRO A 194 -6.61 15.54 -7.31
C PRO A 194 -6.73 14.31 -6.40
N LEU A 195 -6.09 13.25 -6.84
CA LEU A 195 -6.01 11.96 -6.16
C LEU A 195 -4.60 11.77 -5.58
N TYR A 196 -4.52 11.66 -4.27
CA TYR A 196 -3.30 11.27 -3.58
C TYR A 196 -3.07 9.78 -3.72
N TYR A 197 -1.84 9.40 -4.02
CA TYR A 197 -1.40 8.04 -4.17
C TYR A 197 -0.05 7.84 -3.50
N ALA A 198 0.09 6.83 -2.67
CA ALA A 198 1.37 6.47 -2.08
C ALA A 198 1.51 4.95 -2.02
N ALA A 199 2.55 4.39 -2.61
CA ALA A 199 2.88 2.97 -2.55
C ALA A 199 4.20 2.77 -1.79
N LYS A 200 4.19 1.85 -0.81
CA LYS A 200 5.35 1.53 0.03
C LYS A 200 5.56 0.02 0.06
N PRO A 201 6.66 -0.50 -0.49
CA PRO A 201 6.99 -1.92 -0.40
C PRO A 201 7.46 -2.27 1.02
N LYS A 202 7.14 -3.46 1.48
CA LYS A 202 7.55 -3.98 2.79
C LYS A 202 8.48 -5.17 2.61
N TYR A 203 9.69 -5.00 3.09
CA TYR A 203 10.73 -6.03 3.07
C TYR A 203 10.85 -6.73 4.42
N ASN A 204 11.30 -7.99 4.42
CA ASN A 204 11.62 -8.76 5.61
C ASN A 204 13.14 -8.73 5.81
N GLY A 205 13.62 -7.91 6.74
CA GLY A 205 15.06 -7.71 6.96
C GLY A 205 15.76 -7.29 5.67
N ASP A 206 16.83 -7.98 5.33
CA ASP A 206 17.66 -7.67 4.16
C ASP A 206 17.18 -8.32 2.85
N ASN A 207 16.01 -8.97 2.84
CA ASN A 207 15.47 -9.57 1.62
C ASN A 207 15.29 -8.52 0.53
N PRO A 208 15.81 -8.73 -0.69
CA PRO A 208 15.69 -7.77 -1.77
C PRO A 208 14.28 -7.71 -2.39
N ILE A 209 13.47 -8.73 -2.19
CA ILE A 209 12.10 -8.82 -2.73
C ILE A 209 11.11 -8.50 -1.61
N PRO A 210 10.17 -7.56 -1.81
CA PRO A 210 9.17 -7.24 -0.81
C PRO A 210 8.14 -8.35 -0.66
N SER A 211 7.64 -8.56 0.56
CA SER A 211 6.55 -9.52 0.81
C SER A 211 5.16 -8.93 0.54
N THR A 212 5.03 -7.62 0.68
CA THR A 212 3.79 -6.87 0.41
C THR A 212 4.11 -5.48 -0.10
N VAL A 213 3.10 -4.84 -0.72
CA VAL A 213 3.09 -3.41 -0.99
C VAL A 213 1.85 -2.83 -0.31
N THR A 214 2.01 -1.79 0.49
CA THR A 214 0.87 -1.01 0.98
C THR A 214 0.64 0.15 0.04
N ILE A 215 -0.63 0.41 -0.31
CA ILE A 215 -1.01 1.52 -1.17
C ILE A 215 -2.08 2.33 -0.47
N ASP A 216 -1.83 3.60 -0.28
CA ASP A 216 -2.80 4.58 0.17
C ASP A 216 -3.28 5.39 -1.02
N ILE A 217 -4.60 5.49 -1.17
CA ILE A 217 -5.25 6.28 -2.21
C ILE A 217 -6.38 7.10 -1.59
N GLU A 218 -6.36 8.44 -1.82
CA GLU A 218 -7.39 9.32 -1.27
C GLU A 218 -7.66 10.49 -2.22
N SER A 219 -8.94 10.72 -2.52
CA SER A 219 -9.37 11.91 -3.24
C SER A 219 -9.39 13.15 -2.34
N CYS A 220 -9.25 14.35 -2.92
CA CYS A 220 -9.21 15.60 -2.18
C CYS A 220 -10.46 15.84 -1.32
N ASP A 221 -11.60 15.32 -1.75
CA ASP A 221 -12.90 15.41 -1.07
C ASP A 221 -13.20 14.19 -0.18
N ARG A 222 -12.27 13.20 -0.14
CA ARG A 222 -12.38 11.94 0.60
C ARG A 222 -13.55 11.05 0.17
N SER A 223 -14.14 11.27 -0.99
CA SER A 223 -15.14 10.37 -1.57
C SER A 223 -14.53 8.99 -1.92
N LEU A 224 -13.24 8.98 -2.23
CA LEU A 224 -12.41 7.77 -2.35
C LEU A 224 -11.29 7.85 -1.29
N SER A 225 -11.25 6.89 -0.38
CA SER A 225 -10.18 6.78 0.62
C SER A 225 -9.98 5.31 0.99
N GLN A 226 -8.83 4.73 0.64
CA GLN A 226 -8.51 3.33 0.91
C GLN A 226 -7.04 3.14 1.28
N HIS A 227 -6.80 2.28 2.27
CA HIS A 227 -5.52 1.66 2.57
C HIS A 227 -5.56 0.21 2.07
N VAL A 228 -4.75 -0.11 1.07
CA VAL A 228 -4.75 -1.42 0.41
C VAL A 228 -3.42 -2.12 0.66
N ILE A 229 -3.47 -3.38 1.09
CA ILE A 229 -2.31 -4.25 1.24
C ILE A 229 -2.32 -5.24 0.09
N VAL A 230 -1.32 -5.17 -0.77
CA VAL A 230 -1.13 -6.08 -1.91
C VAL A 230 -0.05 -7.11 -1.53
N PHE A 231 -0.35 -8.39 -1.75
CA PHE A 231 0.50 -9.51 -1.37
C PHE A 231 1.36 -9.97 -2.54
N ASN A 232 2.66 -10.05 -2.31
CA ASN A 232 3.62 -10.56 -3.29
C ASN A 232 3.76 -12.08 -3.15
N THR A 233 2.68 -12.80 -3.44
CA THR A 233 2.56 -14.25 -3.29
C THR A 233 1.99 -14.88 -4.56
N ALA A 234 2.04 -16.21 -4.67
CA ALA A 234 1.49 -16.97 -5.78
C ALA A 234 0.86 -18.27 -5.26
N ASN A 235 -0.41 -18.51 -5.58
CA ASN A 235 -1.11 -19.73 -5.18
C ASN A 235 -0.40 -20.99 -5.71
N GLY A 236 -0.22 -21.97 -4.82
CA GLY A 236 0.43 -23.23 -5.17
C GLY A 236 1.97 -23.17 -5.21
N TYR A 237 2.58 -22.04 -4.79
CA TYR A 237 4.03 -21.88 -4.77
C TYR A 237 4.55 -21.39 -3.40
N THR A 238 5.72 -21.87 -3.02
CA THR A 238 6.56 -21.27 -1.99
C THR A 238 7.56 -20.33 -2.63
N ILE A 239 7.88 -19.22 -1.97
CA ILE A 239 8.76 -18.16 -2.47
C ILE A 239 9.86 -17.90 -1.44
N ASP A 240 11.11 -17.86 -1.89
CA ASP A 240 12.24 -17.34 -1.13
C ASP A 240 12.54 -15.90 -1.55
N TYR A 241 12.10 -14.95 -0.72
CA TYR A 241 12.27 -13.51 -0.97
C TYR A 241 13.72 -13.03 -0.86
N SER A 242 14.64 -13.88 -0.38
CA SER A 242 16.06 -13.54 -0.28
C SER A 242 16.78 -13.62 -1.63
N ASN A 243 16.29 -14.46 -2.54
CA ASN A 243 16.97 -14.75 -3.81
C ASN A 243 16.05 -14.93 -5.02
N GLY A 244 14.72 -14.85 -4.84
CA GLY A 244 13.74 -15.00 -5.91
C GLY A 244 13.51 -16.43 -6.40
N SER A 245 14.02 -17.44 -5.69
CA SER A 245 13.67 -18.82 -6.01
C SER A 245 12.25 -19.16 -5.58
N PHE A 246 11.59 -20.04 -6.34
CA PHE A 246 10.25 -20.50 -6.03
C PHE A 246 10.08 -21.96 -6.42
N SER A 247 9.18 -22.67 -5.76
CA SER A 247 8.85 -24.06 -6.05
C SER A 247 7.36 -24.33 -5.85
N PRO A 248 6.77 -25.24 -6.62
CA PRO A 248 5.42 -25.71 -6.36
C PRO A 248 5.31 -26.30 -4.95
N ILE A 249 4.17 -26.09 -4.31
CA ILE A 249 3.83 -26.74 -3.04
C ILE A 249 3.44 -28.18 -3.37
N GLU A 250 4.18 -29.14 -2.81
CA GLU A 250 3.81 -30.55 -2.90
C GLU A 250 2.47 -30.80 -2.18
N ARG A 251 1.53 -31.39 -2.88
CA ARG A 251 0.20 -31.77 -2.38
C ARG A 251 0.20 -33.20 -1.87
#